data_435fdcf3f1a438746fdedb6d2c7b4283
#
_entry.id   435fdcf3f1a438746fdedb6d2c7b4283
#
_cell.length_a   1.000
_cell.length_b   1.000
_cell.length_c   1.000
_cell.angle_alpha   90.00
_cell.angle_beta   90.00
_cell.angle_gamma   90.00
#
_symmetry.space_group_name_H-M   'P 1'
#
loop_
_entity.id
_entity.type
_entity.pdbx_description
1 polymer ?
#
loop_
_entity_poly.entity_id
_entity_poly.type
_entity_poly.pdbx_seq_one_letter_code
_entity_poly.pdbx_strand_id
1 'polypeptide(L)'
;MIPQFTDEGLLPPGIHETDLAELREKMGWSRKRQGLLEGLEEALELMTSCGVVRVYLDGSFVTDKDRPNDIDGCYDLAEDVTAEDLERLAPIFPPNPSNRAEAKRRSELTSFRPQLRS
;
A
#
# COMPACT_ATOMS: atom_id res chain seq x y z
N MET A 1 2.38 11.69 -5.48
CA MET A 1 1.37 11.89 -6.52
C MET A 1 1.31 10.68 -7.44
N ILE A 2 0.12 10.16 -7.70
CA ILE A 2 -0.04 9.00 -8.56
C ILE A 2 -0.12 9.46 -10.02
N PRO A 3 0.80 9.01 -10.89
CA PRO A 3 0.76 9.37 -12.30
C PRO A 3 -0.35 8.60 -13.03
N GLN A 4 -0.58 8.96 -14.27
CA GLN A 4 -1.55 8.25 -15.12
C GLN A 4 -0.99 6.87 -15.49
N PHE A 5 -1.89 5.93 -15.71
CA PHE A 5 -1.50 4.62 -16.21
C PHE A 5 -0.91 4.72 -17.60
N THR A 6 0.01 3.82 -17.90
CA THR A 6 0.54 3.66 -19.26
C THR A 6 -0.51 3.02 -20.16
N ASP A 7 -0.22 2.91 -21.45
CA ASP A 7 -1.10 2.24 -22.41
C ASP A 7 -1.35 0.78 -22.04
N GLU A 8 -0.46 0.20 -21.26
CA GLU A 8 -0.59 -1.19 -20.80
C GLU A 8 -1.41 -1.32 -19.52
N GLY A 9 -1.90 -0.21 -18.98
CA GLY A 9 -2.69 -0.22 -17.76
C GLY A 9 -1.87 -0.32 -16.47
N LEU A 10 -0.58 -0.02 -16.53
CA LEU A 10 0.33 -0.08 -15.41
C LEU A 10 0.78 1.33 -15.02
N LEU A 11 1.22 1.48 -13.78
CA LEU A 11 1.90 2.72 -13.40
C LEU A 11 3.29 2.76 -14.01
N PRO A 12 3.80 3.95 -14.34
CA PRO A 12 5.19 4.07 -14.80
C PRO A 12 6.15 3.49 -13.76
N PRO A 13 7.34 3.03 -14.18
CA PRO A 13 8.32 2.45 -13.26
C PRO A 13 8.67 3.40 -12.11
N GLY A 14 8.93 2.84 -10.94
CA GLY A 14 9.37 3.59 -9.77
C GLY A 14 8.40 3.49 -8.62
N ILE A 15 8.73 4.19 -7.54
CA ILE A 15 7.88 4.30 -6.36
C ILE A 15 7.23 5.68 -6.39
N HIS A 16 5.91 5.71 -6.33
CA HIS A 16 5.13 6.94 -6.39
C HIS A 16 4.53 7.22 -5.03
N GLU A 17 4.89 8.34 -4.44
CA GLU A 17 4.35 8.70 -3.13
C GLU A 17 2.93 9.22 -3.26
N THR A 18 2.08 8.80 -2.32
CA THR A 18 0.69 9.20 -2.30
C THR A 18 0.17 9.19 -0.87
N ASP A 19 -1.11 9.51 -0.73
CA ASP A 19 -1.82 9.42 0.54
C ASP A 19 -3.18 8.75 0.32
N LEU A 20 -3.89 8.48 1.40
CA LEU A 20 -5.15 7.75 1.32
C LEU A 20 -6.22 8.52 0.53
N ALA A 21 -6.24 9.85 0.65
CA ALA A 21 -7.20 10.68 -0.07
C ALA A 21 -6.98 10.57 -1.58
N GLU A 22 -5.73 10.63 -2.02
CA GLU A 22 -5.42 10.48 -3.44
C GLU A 22 -5.71 9.07 -3.94
N LEU A 23 -5.42 8.05 -3.12
CA LEU A 23 -5.77 6.68 -3.48
C LEU A 23 -7.27 6.52 -3.72
N ARG A 24 -8.08 7.08 -2.85
CA ARG A 24 -9.52 7.03 -3.03
C ARG A 24 -9.96 7.74 -4.30
N GLU A 25 -9.39 8.88 -4.58
CA GLU A 25 -9.74 9.66 -5.76
C GLU A 25 -9.32 8.97 -7.05
N LYS A 26 -8.11 8.44 -7.08
CA LYS A 26 -7.54 7.90 -8.32
C LYS A 26 -7.67 6.40 -8.50
N MET A 27 -7.79 5.65 -7.41
CA MET A 27 -7.83 4.19 -7.45
C MET A 27 -9.16 3.61 -7.00
N GLY A 28 -10.10 4.44 -6.57
CA GLY A 28 -11.40 4.01 -6.05
C GLY A 28 -12.56 4.16 -7.02
N TRP A 29 -12.35 3.88 -8.31
CA TRP A 29 -13.37 4.12 -9.33
C TRP A 29 -14.44 3.04 -9.44
N SER A 30 -14.33 1.94 -8.70
CA SER A 30 -15.34 0.89 -8.70
C SER A 30 -15.74 0.54 -7.29
N ARG A 31 -16.90 -0.12 -7.16
CA ARG A 31 -17.37 -0.55 -5.84
C ARG A 31 -16.40 -1.55 -5.22
N LYS A 32 -15.85 -2.45 -6.02
CA LYS A 32 -14.88 -3.42 -5.53
C LYS A 32 -13.65 -2.72 -4.95
N ARG A 33 -13.14 -1.73 -5.67
CA ARG A 33 -11.97 -0.97 -5.23
C ARG A 33 -12.25 -0.17 -3.98
N GLN A 34 -13.43 0.41 -3.86
CA GLN A 34 -13.82 1.16 -2.67
C GLN A 34 -13.89 0.27 -1.43
N GLY A 35 -14.42 -0.94 -1.58
CA GLY A 35 -14.44 -1.90 -0.48
C GLY A 35 -13.04 -2.32 -0.05
N LEU A 36 -12.13 -2.53 -1.01
CA LEU A 36 -10.75 -2.85 -0.70
C LEU A 36 -10.05 -1.70 0.03
N LEU A 37 -10.33 -0.46 -0.37
CA LEU A 37 -9.77 0.72 0.29
C LEU A 37 -10.30 0.88 1.71
N GLU A 38 -11.56 0.55 1.97
CA GLU A 38 -12.08 0.56 3.32
C GLU A 38 -11.35 -0.45 4.20
N GLY A 39 -11.09 -1.64 3.69
CA GLY A 39 -10.30 -2.64 4.41
C GLY A 39 -8.88 -2.20 4.65
N LEU A 40 -8.27 -1.53 3.67
CA LEU A 40 -6.93 -0.97 3.83
C LEU A 40 -6.91 0.10 4.92
N GLU A 41 -7.92 0.97 4.94
CA GLU A 41 -7.99 2.03 5.95
C GLU A 41 -8.04 1.44 7.36
N GLU A 42 -8.84 0.40 7.56
CA GLU A 42 -8.89 -0.29 8.85
C GLU A 42 -7.54 -0.91 9.21
N ALA A 43 -6.92 -1.57 8.24
CA ALA A 43 -5.61 -2.17 8.45
C ALA A 43 -4.55 -1.11 8.78
N LEU A 44 -4.61 0.05 8.15
CA LEU A 44 -3.66 1.12 8.41
C LEU A 44 -3.72 1.63 9.85
N GLU A 45 -4.89 1.67 10.45
CA GLU A 45 -5.02 2.06 11.85
C GLU A 45 -4.24 1.11 12.75
N LEU A 46 -4.39 -0.20 12.54
CA LEU A 46 -3.64 -1.19 13.30
C LEU A 46 -2.15 -1.09 13.00
N MET A 47 -1.80 -0.99 11.72
CA MET A 47 -0.39 -0.92 11.30
C MET A 47 0.31 0.27 11.94
N THR A 48 -0.33 1.43 11.95
CA THR A 48 0.25 2.62 12.56
C THR A 48 0.46 2.43 14.05
N SER A 49 -0.50 1.81 14.74
CA SER A 49 -0.37 1.55 16.18
C SER A 49 0.72 0.53 16.50
N CYS A 50 1.13 -0.28 15.54
CA CYS A 50 2.15 -1.31 15.72
C CYS A 50 3.52 -0.90 15.19
N GLY A 51 3.72 0.36 14.84
CA GLY A 51 5.04 0.86 14.45
C GLY A 51 5.34 0.84 12.97
N VAL A 52 4.32 0.68 12.13
CA VAL A 52 4.53 0.80 10.67
C VAL A 52 4.69 2.26 10.32
N VAL A 53 5.75 2.58 9.62
CA VAL A 53 6.08 3.97 9.25
C VAL A 53 5.87 4.25 7.77
N ARG A 54 5.79 3.22 6.94
CA ARG A 54 5.55 3.37 5.51
C ARG A 54 4.92 2.10 4.95
N VAL A 55 3.97 2.27 4.05
CA VAL A 55 3.30 1.16 3.39
C VAL A 55 3.53 1.27 1.89
N TYR A 56 3.80 0.15 1.26
CA TYR A 56 3.98 0.04 -0.18
C TYR A 56 2.86 -0.83 -0.73
N LEU A 57 2.20 -0.37 -1.78
CA LEU A 57 1.16 -1.14 -2.45
C LEU A 57 1.67 -1.60 -3.80
N ASP A 58 1.33 -2.82 -4.17
CA ASP A 58 1.66 -3.35 -5.50
C ASP A 58 0.55 -4.30 -5.97
N GLY A 59 0.81 -5.03 -7.05
CA GLY A 59 -0.14 -5.98 -7.56
C GLY A 59 -1.23 -5.34 -8.40
N SER A 60 -2.33 -6.08 -8.59
CA SER A 60 -3.37 -5.66 -9.51
C SER A 60 -4.14 -4.43 -9.07
N PHE A 61 -4.15 -4.12 -7.77
CA PHE A 61 -4.86 -2.93 -7.30
C PHE A 61 -4.25 -1.64 -7.86
N VAL A 62 -2.94 -1.61 -8.06
CA VAL A 62 -2.25 -0.41 -8.58
C VAL A 62 -2.11 -0.44 -10.10
N THR A 63 -3.04 -1.10 -10.77
CA THR A 63 -3.19 -1.12 -12.23
C THR A 63 -4.58 -0.63 -12.59
N ASP A 64 -4.90 -0.60 -13.89
CA ASP A 64 -6.22 -0.17 -14.34
C ASP A 64 -7.28 -1.27 -14.29
N LYS A 65 -7.00 -2.39 -13.66
CA LYS A 65 -7.95 -3.50 -13.53
C LYS A 65 -9.19 -3.07 -12.72
N ASP A 66 -10.39 -3.26 -13.27
CA ASP A 66 -11.62 -2.83 -12.61
C ASP A 66 -11.91 -3.59 -11.32
N ARG A 67 -11.62 -4.88 -11.29
CA ARG A 67 -11.96 -5.73 -10.16
C ARG A 67 -10.75 -6.52 -9.68
N PRO A 68 -9.76 -5.86 -9.08
CA PRO A 68 -8.68 -6.60 -8.46
C PRO A 68 -9.20 -7.44 -7.31
N ASN A 69 -8.59 -8.60 -7.06
CA ASN A 69 -9.06 -9.49 -6.01
C ASN A 69 -8.79 -8.93 -4.61
N ASP A 70 -7.65 -8.28 -4.46
CA ASP A 70 -7.21 -7.77 -3.16
C ASP A 70 -6.21 -6.62 -3.34
N ILE A 71 -5.79 -6.07 -2.23
CA ILE A 71 -4.68 -5.11 -2.21
C ILE A 71 -3.48 -5.84 -1.63
N ASP A 72 -2.40 -5.90 -2.40
CA ASP A 72 -1.14 -6.48 -1.97
C ASP A 72 -0.16 -5.39 -1.60
N GLY A 73 0.76 -5.71 -0.71
CA GLY A 73 1.77 -4.75 -0.34
C GLY A 73 2.73 -5.27 0.72
N CYS A 74 3.54 -4.36 1.21
CA CYS A 74 4.46 -4.61 2.31
C CYS A 74 4.65 -3.30 3.08
N TYR A 75 5.42 -3.35 4.16
CA TYR A 75 5.59 -2.16 5.02
C TYR A 75 6.98 -2.09 5.61
N ASP A 76 7.37 -0.88 5.98
CA ASP A 76 8.57 -0.62 6.77
C ASP A 76 8.19 -0.40 8.23
N LEU A 77 9.01 -0.90 9.13
CA LEU A 77 8.81 -0.79 10.58
C LEU A 77 9.75 0.23 11.20
N ALA A 78 9.27 0.85 12.28
CA ALA A 78 10.13 1.64 13.15
C ALA A 78 11.09 0.71 13.90
N GLU A 79 12.19 1.29 14.42
CA GLU A 79 13.23 0.51 15.09
C GLU A 79 12.78 -0.09 16.42
N ASP A 80 11.81 0.53 17.08
CA ASP A 80 11.36 0.14 18.41
C ASP A 80 10.17 -0.83 18.41
N VAL A 81 9.91 -1.47 17.28
CA VAL A 81 8.80 -2.43 17.16
C VAL A 81 9.08 -3.67 18.01
N THR A 82 8.05 -4.12 18.73
CA THR A 82 8.16 -5.29 19.59
C THR A 82 7.73 -6.57 18.89
N ALA A 83 8.05 -7.73 19.49
CA ALA A 83 7.58 -9.00 18.96
C ALA A 83 6.05 -9.09 18.97
N GLU A 84 5.42 -8.52 19.99
CA GLU A 84 3.97 -8.49 20.07
C GLU A 84 3.36 -7.70 18.90
N ASP A 85 3.96 -6.55 18.55
CA ASP A 85 3.53 -5.78 17.39
C ASP A 85 3.62 -6.60 16.11
N LEU A 86 4.70 -7.35 15.93
CA LEU A 86 4.87 -8.19 14.75
C LEU A 86 3.81 -9.29 14.67
N GLU A 87 3.43 -9.87 15.80
CA GLU A 87 2.36 -10.87 15.82
C GLU A 87 1.02 -10.26 15.37
N ARG A 88 0.73 -9.04 15.80
CA ARG A 88 -0.50 -8.36 15.41
C ARG A 88 -0.53 -8.00 13.94
N LEU A 89 0.63 -7.73 13.35
CA LEU A 89 0.75 -7.37 11.94
C LEU A 89 0.75 -8.57 11.00
N ALA A 90 1.05 -9.75 11.49
CA ALA A 90 1.27 -10.93 10.66
C ALA A 90 0.16 -11.22 9.64
N PRO A 91 -1.14 -11.05 9.95
CA PRO A 91 -2.19 -11.35 8.97
C PRO A 91 -2.43 -10.26 7.93
N ILE A 92 -1.74 -9.13 7.99
CA ILE A 92 -2.00 -8.02 7.06
C ILE A 92 -1.11 -8.13 5.83
N PHE A 93 0.06 -7.52 5.88
CA PHE A 93 1.05 -7.59 4.81
C PHE A 93 2.34 -8.14 5.37
N PRO A 94 3.19 -8.74 4.54
CA PRO A 94 4.53 -9.10 5.00
C PRO A 94 5.38 -7.83 5.21
N PRO A 95 6.37 -7.88 6.09
CA PRO A 95 7.33 -6.80 6.19
C PRO A 95 8.09 -6.65 4.88
N ASN A 96 8.49 -5.41 4.57
CA ASN A 96 9.29 -5.14 3.40
C ASN A 96 10.57 -5.97 3.49
N PRO A 97 10.88 -6.81 2.49
CA PRO A 97 12.14 -7.52 2.50
C PRO A 97 13.27 -6.51 2.55
N SER A 98 14.37 -6.87 3.21
CA SER A 98 15.52 -6.00 3.33
C SER A 98 16.08 -5.55 1.99
N ASN A 99 15.58 -6.09 0.91
CA ASN A 99 16.00 -5.78 -0.44
C ASN A 99 15.10 -4.74 -1.10
N ARG A 100 15.28 -3.48 -0.74
CA ARG A 100 14.55 -2.37 -1.35
C ARG A 100 14.82 -2.22 -2.84
N ALA A 101 15.96 -2.68 -3.29
CA ALA A 101 16.28 -2.62 -4.72
C ALA A 101 15.31 -3.45 -5.54
N GLU A 102 14.86 -4.58 -5.00
CA GLU A 102 13.85 -5.39 -5.66
C GLU A 102 12.51 -4.69 -5.73
N ALA A 103 12.10 -4.04 -4.65
CA ALA A 103 10.87 -3.26 -4.63
C ALA A 103 10.90 -2.14 -5.67
N LYS A 104 12.03 -1.48 -5.84
CA LYS A 104 12.18 -0.41 -6.81
C LYS A 104 12.09 -0.87 -8.26
N ARG A 105 12.30 -2.15 -8.53
CA ARG A 105 12.18 -2.69 -9.88
C ARG A 105 10.74 -2.97 -10.29
N ARG A 106 9.84 -2.97 -9.34
CA ARG A 106 8.42 -3.18 -9.64
C ARG A 106 7.84 -1.88 -10.15
N SER A 107 7.38 -1.89 -11.38
CA SER A 107 6.89 -0.69 -12.02
C SER A 107 5.59 -0.17 -11.45
N GLU A 108 4.83 -1.02 -10.77
CA GLU A 108 3.52 -0.67 -10.23
C GLU A 108 3.53 -0.40 -8.74
N LEU A 109 4.71 -0.27 -8.13
CA LEU A 109 4.79 -0.06 -6.69
C LEU A 109 4.45 1.37 -6.31
N THR A 110 3.47 1.52 -5.46
CA THR A 110 3.04 2.81 -4.90
C THR A 110 3.31 2.81 -3.40
N SER A 111 3.89 3.88 -2.88
CA SER A 111 4.16 3.98 -1.45
C SER A 111 3.44 5.18 -0.84
N PHE A 112 3.08 5.05 0.42
CA PHE A 112 2.54 6.16 1.18
C PHE A 112 2.80 5.95 2.67
N ARG A 113 2.76 7.04 3.43
CA ARG A 113 2.88 6.96 4.88
C ARG A 113 1.50 6.83 5.48
N PRO A 114 1.28 5.83 6.35
CA PRO A 114 0.04 5.80 7.08
C PRO A 114 0.02 7.01 7.99
N GLN A 115 -0.97 7.86 7.83
CA GLN A 115 -1.09 9.05 8.66
C GLN A 115 -2.07 8.82 9.77
N LEU A 116 -1.60 9.11 10.98
CA LEU A 116 -2.50 9.15 12.11
C LEU A 116 -3.44 10.33 11.92
N ARG A 117 -4.69 10.07 12.13
CA ARG A 117 -5.64 11.15 12.17
C ARG A 117 -5.42 11.93 13.45
N SER A 118 -5.15 13.15 13.27
CA SER A 118 -5.11 14.05 14.41
C SER A 118 -6.51 14.50 14.73
#